data_1dcd1355de9203b969f3dbbef4e4f71e
#
_entry.id   1dcd1355de9203b969f3dbbef4e4f71e
#
_cell.length_a   1.000
_cell.length_b   1.000
_cell.length_c   1.000
_cell.angle_alpha   90.00
_cell.angle_beta   90.00
_cell.angle_gamma   90.00
#
_symmetry.space_group_name_H-M   'P 1'
#
loop_
_entity.id
_entity.type
_entity.pdbx_description
1 polymer ?
#
loop_
_entity_poly.entity_id
_entity_poly.type
_entity_poly.pdbx_seq_one_letter_code
_entity_poly.pdbx_strand_id
1 'polypeptide(L)'
;TWPHGFYNLGYAAITAANNAYLLTGDTGYFDLPRNMIDRILEQGMDADFDEMASQMSIYQHYIGVERALGADRRTFLVPFRYGDQGWMDYQPMQPSFPLNIWNVTEAEEDWARVDFLRQRSGYDWNKVAPFRDKGDMNHDEPWIMYLNGKNPDYPEQMLGAAYAQVCHRLAQIRADDSDLASGAHIHLWQQIQPITTEALVQLTQGCPQVIYYGGMLNARLRYYDDHRHRPGLPDGTAALVDTIKPGRTAVTLVNLNPSESRSVIVQAGGLAEHRFNTASYDTSTTPYPGATGAYASAPLDIHTHTTKINDTRVRIVLPPATTIRLDFEMDRYVNRPRYV
;
A
#
# COMPACT_ATOMS: atom_id res chain seq x y z
N THR A 1 -27.11 15.32 0.25
CA THR A 1 -26.24 14.14 0.15
C THR A 1 -25.93 13.90 -1.32
N TRP A 2 -24.67 14.08 -1.68
CA TRP A 2 -24.23 13.87 -3.05
C TRP A 2 -23.90 12.40 -3.23
N PRO A 3 -24.54 11.65 -4.10
CA PRO A 3 -24.14 10.30 -4.42
C PRO A 3 -22.85 10.36 -5.24
N HIS A 4 -21.74 10.07 -4.60
CA HIS A 4 -20.47 9.86 -5.28
C HIS A 4 -20.34 8.38 -5.61
N GLY A 5 -20.16 8.03 -6.88
CA GLY A 5 -19.94 6.64 -7.28
C GLY A 5 -18.75 6.02 -6.53
N PHE A 6 -17.66 6.76 -6.40
CA PHE A 6 -16.47 6.30 -5.67
C PHE A 6 -16.67 6.21 -4.16
N TYR A 7 -17.45 7.09 -3.56
CA TYR A 7 -17.78 7.00 -2.16
C TYR A 7 -18.53 5.70 -1.85
N ASN A 8 -19.55 5.40 -2.63
CA ASN A 8 -20.35 4.19 -2.45
C ASN A 8 -19.52 2.93 -2.72
N LEU A 9 -18.66 2.96 -3.73
CA LEU A 9 -17.77 1.84 -4.04
C LEU A 9 -16.75 1.61 -2.91
N GLY A 10 -15.99 2.62 -2.53
CA GLY A 10 -14.92 2.48 -1.56
C GLY A 10 -15.43 2.20 -0.15
N TYR A 11 -16.35 3.02 0.34
CA TYR A 11 -16.82 2.94 1.72
C TYR A 11 -17.91 1.89 1.92
N ALA A 12 -18.97 1.95 1.14
CA ALA A 12 -20.14 1.10 1.37
C ALA A 12 -19.96 -0.31 0.80
N ALA A 13 -19.29 -0.47 -0.34
CA ALA A 13 -19.16 -1.78 -0.97
C ALA A 13 -17.85 -2.49 -0.58
N ILE A 14 -16.67 -1.92 -0.86
CA ILE A 14 -15.39 -2.61 -0.66
C ILE A 14 -15.13 -2.83 0.83
N THR A 15 -15.26 -1.79 1.66
CA THR A 15 -15.02 -1.91 3.11
C THR A 15 -16.02 -2.86 3.76
N ALA A 16 -17.30 -2.79 3.39
CA ALA A 16 -18.31 -3.70 3.90
C ALA A 16 -18.06 -5.15 3.46
N ALA A 17 -17.69 -5.36 2.19
CA ALA A 17 -17.36 -6.70 1.69
C ALA A 17 -16.15 -7.31 2.40
N ASN A 18 -15.09 -6.53 2.59
CA ASN A 18 -13.91 -6.97 3.35
C ASN A 18 -14.28 -7.38 4.78
N ASN A 19 -15.07 -6.57 5.49
CA ASN A 19 -15.52 -6.89 6.83
C ASN A 19 -16.42 -8.13 6.86
N ALA A 20 -17.37 -8.26 5.93
CA ALA A 20 -18.26 -9.40 5.84
C ALA A 20 -17.48 -10.69 5.53
N TYR A 21 -16.52 -10.63 4.61
CA TYR A 21 -15.64 -11.76 4.31
C TYR A 21 -14.83 -12.20 5.54
N LEU A 22 -14.24 -11.28 6.28
CA LEU A 22 -13.48 -11.62 7.49
C LEU A 22 -14.34 -12.26 8.58
N LEU A 23 -15.61 -11.89 8.64
CA LEU A 23 -16.56 -12.47 9.59
C LEU A 23 -17.09 -13.83 9.16
N THR A 24 -17.23 -14.09 7.87
CA THR A 24 -17.96 -15.25 7.35
C THR A 24 -17.10 -16.23 6.56
N GLY A 25 -16.00 -15.73 5.96
CA GLY A 25 -15.19 -16.49 4.99
C GLY A 25 -15.89 -16.67 3.62
N ASP A 26 -17.02 -15.98 3.38
CA ASP A 26 -17.77 -16.08 2.13
C ASP A 26 -17.30 -15.04 1.11
N THR A 27 -16.71 -15.51 0.02
CA THR A 27 -16.22 -14.67 -1.08
C THR A 27 -17.35 -14.03 -1.91
N GLY A 28 -18.58 -14.51 -1.80
CA GLY A 28 -19.75 -13.95 -2.49
C GLY A 28 -20.03 -12.48 -2.11
N TYR A 29 -19.54 -12.03 -0.95
CA TYR A 29 -19.61 -10.61 -0.58
C TYR A 29 -18.83 -9.68 -1.51
N PHE A 30 -17.87 -10.19 -2.28
CA PHE A 30 -17.14 -9.40 -3.27
C PHE A 30 -17.89 -9.20 -4.58
N ASP A 31 -18.98 -9.93 -4.84
CA ASP A 31 -19.74 -9.81 -6.08
C ASP A 31 -20.32 -8.40 -6.25
N LEU A 32 -20.81 -7.79 -5.16
CA LEU A 32 -21.31 -6.42 -5.22
C LEU A 32 -20.25 -5.39 -5.64
N PRO A 33 -19.12 -5.23 -4.94
CA PRO A 33 -18.10 -4.26 -5.33
C PRO A 33 -17.46 -4.59 -6.70
N ARG A 34 -17.30 -5.85 -7.07
CA ARG A 34 -16.85 -6.24 -8.41
C ARG A 34 -17.80 -5.75 -9.49
N ASN A 35 -19.10 -6.04 -9.33
CA ASN A 35 -20.13 -5.56 -10.24
C ASN A 35 -20.16 -4.02 -10.32
N MET A 36 -20.00 -3.33 -9.20
CA MET A 36 -19.95 -1.87 -9.20
C MET A 36 -18.75 -1.35 -10.00
N ILE A 37 -17.56 -1.91 -9.79
CA ILE A 37 -16.37 -1.55 -10.56
C ILE A 37 -16.62 -1.80 -12.05
N ASP A 38 -17.07 -2.99 -12.44
CA ASP A 38 -17.29 -3.37 -13.82
C ASP A 38 -18.30 -2.43 -14.51
N ARG A 39 -19.40 -2.10 -13.86
CA ARG A 39 -20.40 -1.15 -14.41
C ARG A 39 -19.87 0.26 -14.53
N ILE A 40 -19.01 0.71 -13.63
CA ILE A 40 -18.36 2.01 -13.72
C ILE A 40 -17.34 2.00 -14.88
N LEU A 41 -16.55 0.95 -15.02
CA LEU A 41 -15.58 0.82 -16.10
C LEU A 41 -16.26 0.73 -17.48
N GLU A 42 -17.37 0.02 -17.60
CA GLU A 42 -18.17 -0.06 -18.85
C GLU A 42 -18.70 1.29 -19.33
N GLN A 43 -18.92 2.23 -18.41
CA GLN A 43 -19.37 3.59 -18.73
C GLN A 43 -18.21 4.56 -18.90
N GLY A 44 -16.98 4.08 -18.78
CA GLY A 44 -15.79 4.89 -18.96
C GLY A 44 -15.49 5.18 -20.42
N MET A 45 -14.67 6.20 -20.65
CA MET A 45 -14.25 6.64 -21.99
C MET A 45 -12.78 7.07 -21.99
N ASP A 46 -12.13 6.90 -23.12
CA ASP A 46 -10.85 7.55 -23.40
C ASP A 46 -11.12 9.00 -23.85
N ALA A 47 -10.58 9.96 -23.12
CA ALA A 47 -10.85 11.37 -23.35
C ALA A 47 -9.56 12.21 -23.28
N ASP A 48 -9.59 13.37 -23.91
CA ASP A 48 -8.63 14.43 -23.64
C ASP A 48 -8.91 15.02 -22.26
N PHE A 49 -7.91 15.01 -21.40
CA PHE A 49 -8.08 15.44 -20.01
C PHE A 49 -8.40 16.92 -19.89
N ASP A 50 -7.78 17.76 -20.71
CA ASP A 50 -7.98 19.21 -20.65
C ASP A 50 -9.34 19.61 -21.20
N GLU A 51 -9.79 18.96 -22.27
CA GLU A 51 -11.14 19.17 -22.79
C GLU A 51 -12.19 18.81 -21.73
N MET A 52 -12.08 17.65 -21.14
CA MET A 52 -13.00 17.22 -20.08
C MET A 52 -12.90 18.11 -18.84
N ALA A 53 -11.68 18.48 -18.42
CA ALA A 53 -11.48 19.37 -17.29
C ALA A 53 -12.16 20.73 -17.47
N SER A 54 -12.25 21.24 -18.68
CA SER A 54 -12.94 22.50 -18.97
C SER A 54 -14.46 22.42 -18.75
N GLN A 55 -15.02 21.23 -18.79
CA GLN A 55 -16.47 20.96 -18.67
C GLN A 55 -16.87 20.43 -17.29
N MET A 56 -15.91 20.04 -16.46
CA MET A 56 -16.13 19.46 -15.15
C MET A 56 -16.24 20.50 -14.03
N SER A 57 -16.79 20.10 -12.89
CA SER A 57 -16.87 20.93 -11.69
C SER A 57 -15.54 20.94 -10.90
N ILE A 58 -15.59 21.39 -9.67
CA ILE A 58 -14.42 21.57 -8.78
C ILE A 58 -13.53 20.33 -8.59
N TYR A 59 -13.97 19.14 -8.98
CA TYR A 59 -13.17 17.91 -8.93
C TYR A 59 -12.29 17.68 -10.15
N GLN A 60 -12.18 18.68 -11.02
CA GLN A 60 -11.39 18.69 -12.26
C GLN A 60 -9.92 18.34 -12.06
N HIS A 61 -9.38 18.61 -10.90
CA HIS A 61 -7.95 18.49 -10.64
C HIS A 61 -7.67 17.23 -9.80
N TYR A 62 -7.70 16.09 -10.45
CA TYR A 62 -7.11 14.90 -9.88
C TYR A 62 -5.60 14.99 -10.00
N ILE A 63 -5.05 15.50 -8.98
CA ILE A 63 -3.81 16.21 -8.86
C ILE A 63 -2.57 15.40 -9.23
N GLY A 64 -2.56 14.12 -8.94
CA GLY A 64 -1.45 13.24 -9.28
C GLY A 64 -1.46 12.86 -10.77
N VAL A 65 -2.63 12.56 -11.30
CA VAL A 65 -2.83 12.14 -12.68
C VAL A 65 -2.48 13.24 -13.67
N GLU A 66 -2.97 14.46 -13.45
CA GLU A 66 -2.72 15.61 -14.35
C GLU A 66 -1.21 15.83 -14.59
N ARG A 67 -0.41 15.70 -13.54
CA ARG A 67 1.05 15.91 -13.64
C ARG A 67 1.80 14.77 -14.27
N ALA A 68 1.21 13.58 -14.27
CA ALA A 68 1.83 12.37 -14.80
C ALA A 68 1.38 12.03 -16.22
N LEU A 69 0.37 12.73 -16.77
CA LEU A 69 -0.12 12.50 -18.13
C LEU A 69 0.98 12.63 -19.19
N GLY A 70 0.89 11.80 -20.21
CA GLY A 70 1.71 11.91 -21.41
C GLY A 70 1.45 13.20 -22.18
N ALA A 71 2.23 13.44 -23.23
CA ALA A 71 2.15 14.68 -24.02
C ALA A 71 0.81 14.87 -24.74
N ASP A 72 0.13 13.78 -25.05
CA ASP A 72 -1.20 13.78 -25.68
C ASP A 72 -2.33 14.04 -24.69
N ARG A 73 -2.03 14.06 -23.39
CA ARG A 73 -2.95 14.30 -22.27
C ARG A 73 -4.24 13.47 -22.32
N ARG A 74 -4.19 12.31 -22.95
CA ARG A 74 -5.31 11.37 -22.98
C ARG A 74 -5.28 10.45 -21.78
N THR A 75 -6.47 10.19 -21.22
CA THR A 75 -6.64 9.28 -20.07
C THR A 75 -7.99 8.60 -20.13
N PHE A 76 -8.13 7.50 -19.41
CA PHE A 76 -9.41 6.82 -19.26
C PHE A 76 -10.16 7.42 -18.07
N LEU A 77 -11.34 7.94 -18.33
CA LEU A 77 -12.21 8.59 -17.37
C LEU A 77 -13.46 7.74 -17.13
N VAL A 78 -13.92 7.72 -15.89
CA VAL A 78 -15.15 7.03 -15.48
C VAL A 78 -16.13 7.99 -14.82
N PRO A 79 -17.44 7.68 -14.84
CA PRO A 79 -18.44 8.49 -14.16
C PRO A 79 -18.17 8.56 -12.66
N PHE A 80 -18.12 9.77 -12.13
CA PHE A 80 -17.80 9.99 -10.72
C PHE A 80 -19.00 10.48 -9.91
N ARG A 81 -19.74 11.44 -10.44
CA ARG A 81 -20.86 12.06 -9.74
C ARG A 81 -22.15 11.91 -10.53
N TYR A 82 -23.15 11.35 -9.86
CA TYR A 82 -24.50 11.24 -10.39
C TYR A 82 -25.43 12.30 -9.77
N GLY A 83 -26.30 12.87 -10.57
CA GLY A 83 -27.36 13.78 -10.15
C GLY A 83 -28.65 13.50 -10.92
N ASP A 84 -29.69 14.32 -10.73
CA ASP A 84 -31.01 14.12 -11.35
C ASP A 84 -30.98 14.15 -12.89
N GLN A 85 -29.91 14.73 -13.45
CA GLN A 85 -29.70 14.81 -14.89
C GLN A 85 -28.73 13.74 -15.45
N GLY A 86 -28.34 12.76 -14.64
CA GLY A 86 -27.36 11.75 -14.97
C GLY A 86 -25.97 12.06 -14.46
N TRP A 87 -24.96 11.41 -15.05
CA TRP A 87 -23.55 11.63 -14.67
C TRP A 87 -23.07 13.02 -15.09
N MET A 88 -22.54 13.76 -14.12
CA MET A 88 -22.12 15.15 -14.31
C MET A 88 -20.61 15.33 -14.39
N ASP A 89 -19.86 14.50 -13.64
CA ASP A 89 -18.41 14.58 -13.56
C ASP A 89 -17.79 13.24 -13.94
N TYR A 90 -16.65 13.33 -14.62
CA TYR A 90 -15.81 12.19 -14.95
C TYR A 90 -14.41 12.40 -14.38
N GLN A 91 -13.77 11.33 -13.95
CA GLN A 91 -12.38 11.37 -13.48
C GLN A 91 -11.74 10.00 -13.60
N PRO A 92 -10.39 9.91 -13.51
CA PRO A 92 -9.70 8.63 -13.44
C PRO A 92 -10.17 7.82 -12.23
N MET A 93 -10.41 6.51 -12.42
CA MET A 93 -10.68 5.62 -11.29
C MET A 93 -9.37 5.33 -10.56
N GLN A 94 -9.40 5.41 -9.24
CA GLN A 94 -8.26 5.04 -8.41
C GLN A 94 -8.01 3.53 -8.45
N PRO A 95 -6.81 3.07 -8.77
CA PRO A 95 -6.45 1.66 -8.74
C PRO A 95 -6.60 1.03 -7.35
N SER A 96 -6.60 1.83 -6.30
CA SER A 96 -6.85 1.36 -4.93
C SER A 96 -8.15 0.60 -4.77
N PHE A 97 -9.20 0.89 -5.54
CA PHE A 97 -10.46 0.18 -5.43
C PHE A 97 -10.35 -1.30 -5.81
N PRO A 98 -9.99 -1.68 -7.04
CA PRO A 98 -9.79 -3.08 -7.37
C PRO A 98 -8.61 -3.69 -6.61
N LEU A 99 -7.57 -2.93 -6.31
CA LEU A 99 -6.41 -3.39 -5.55
C LEU A 99 -6.77 -3.83 -4.12
N ASN A 100 -7.68 -3.12 -3.44
CA ASN A 100 -8.13 -3.52 -2.11
C ASN A 100 -8.94 -4.83 -2.14
N ILE A 101 -9.69 -5.11 -3.20
CA ILE A 101 -10.34 -6.40 -3.38
C ILE A 101 -9.29 -7.48 -3.62
N TRP A 102 -8.40 -7.27 -4.60
CA TRP A 102 -7.32 -8.22 -4.91
C TRP A 102 -6.44 -8.54 -3.70
N ASN A 103 -6.12 -7.54 -2.89
CA ASN A 103 -5.30 -7.76 -1.68
C ASN A 103 -5.93 -8.78 -0.71
N VAL A 104 -7.27 -8.92 -0.73
CA VAL A 104 -7.97 -9.92 0.08
C VAL A 104 -8.13 -11.24 -0.66
N THR A 105 -8.58 -11.19 -1.92
CA THR A 105 -8.96 -12.37 -2.69
C THR A 105 -7.78 -13.07 -3.37
N GLU A 106 -6.77 -12.31 -3.78
CA GLU A 106 -5.66 -12.72 -4.68
C GLU A 106 -6.15 -13.31 -6.02
N ALA A 107 -7.40 -13.05 -6.37
CA ALA A 107 -8.00 -13.57 -7.58
C ALA A 107 -7.44 -12.85 -8.83
N GLU A 108 -7.19 -13.63 -9.89
CA GLU A 108 -6.69 -13.10 -11.16
C GLU A 108 -7.65 -12.09 -11.80
N GLU A 109 -8.94 -12.31 -11.66
CA GLU A 109 -9.97 -11.38 -12.17
C GLU A 109 -9.92 -10.00 -11.49
N ASP A 110 -9.56 -9.93 -10.21
CA ASP A 110 -9.43 -8.65 -9.49
C ASP A 110 -8.15 -7.93 -9.90
N TRP A 111 -7.07 -8.67 -10.14
CA TRP A 111 -5.85 -8.11 -10.72
C TRP A 111 -6.07 -7.62 -12.15
N ALA A 112 -6.86 -8.31 -12.95
CA ALA A 112 -7.18 -7.89 -14.31
C ALA A 112 -7.84 -6.50 -14.35
N ARG A 113 -8.65 -6.14 -13.35
CA ARG A 113 -9.23 -4.78 -13.23
C ARG A 113 -8.16 -3.72 -12.94
N VAL A 114 -7.18 -4.03 -12.10
CA VAL A 114 -6.03 -3.15 -11.85
C VAL A 114 -5.23 -2.96 -13.14
N ASP A 115 -4.95 -4.04 -13.84
CA ASP A 115 -4.16 -4.02 -15.07
C ASP A 115 -4.88 -3.30 -16.21
N PHE A 116 -6.20 -3.43 -16.30
CA PHE A 116 -7.04 -2.64 -17.22
C PHE A 116 -6.86 -1.14 -17.00
N LEU A 117 -6.94 -0.68 -15.75
CA LEU A 117 -6.70 0.72 -15.41
C LEU A 117 -5.28 1.16 -15.77
N ARG A 118 -4.29 0.33 -15.46
CA ARG A 118 -2.89 0.61 -15.77
C ARG A 118 -2.66 0.81 -17.27
N GLN A 119 -3.27 -0.03 -18.11
CA GLN A 119 -3.08 0.03 -19.57
C GLN A 119 -3.77 1.25 -20.21
N ARG A 120 -4.84 1.77 -19.59
CA ARG A 120 -5.66 2.85 -20.16
C ARG A 120 -5.50 4.19 -19.47
N SER A 121 -4.78 4.26 -18.37
CA SER A 121 -4.65 5.48 -17.57
C SER A 121 -4.00 6.66 -18.32
N GLY A 122 -3.13 6.38 -19.28
CA GLY A 122 -2.45 7.42 -20.06
C GLY A 122 -1.41 8.21 -19.27
N TYR A 123 -1.12 7.87 -18.00
CA TYR A 123 -0.14 8.53 -17.16
C TYR A 123 0.90 7.55 -16.61
N ASP A 124 2.02 8.12 -16.16
CA ASP A 124 3.16 7.34 -15.66
C ASP A 124 2.93 6.86 -14.22
N TRP A 125 2.71 5.57 -14.06
CA TRP A 125 2.49 4.93 -12.77
C TRP A 125 3.74 4.85 -11.89
N ASN A 126 4.93 5.21 -12.39
CA ASN A 126 6.14 5.23 -11.55
C ASN A 126 6.26 6.49 -10.70
N LYS A 127 5.51 7.54 -11.02
CA LYS A 127 5.64 8.82 -10.32
C LYS A 127 5.00 8.80 -8.95
N VAL A 128 5.78 9.23 -7.94
CA VAL A 128 5.28 9.57 -6.62
C VAL A 128 4.81 11.02 -6.63
N ALA A 129 3.51 11.23 -6.38
CA ALA A 129 2.95 12.56 -6.24
C ALA A 129 3.06 13.03 -4.78
N PRO A 130 3.28 14.35 -4.52
CA PRO A 130 3.20 14.86 -3.15
C PRO A 130 1.78 14.74 -2.62
N PHE A 131 1.63 14.38 -1.36
CA PHE A 131 0.34 14.47 -0.68
C PHE A 131 -0.12 15.92 -0.61
N ARG A 132 -1.36 16.19 -0.96
CA ARG A 132 -1.94 17.54 -0.88
C ARG A 132 -3.05 17.62 0.16
N ASP A 133 -3.91 16.63 0.19
CA ASP A 133 -5.09 16.60 1.02
C ASP A 133 -5.40 15.15 1.43
N LYS A 134 -6.33 15.00 2.32
CA LYS A 134 -6.91 13.74 2.80
C LYS A 134 -7.44 12.80 1.70
N GLY A 135 -7.71 13.33 0.51
CA GLY A 135 -8.18 12.57 -0.65
C GLY A 135 -7.07 12.05 -1.55
N ASP A 136 -5.83 12.42 -1.29
CA ASP A 136 -4.69 12.04 -2.12
C ASP A 136 -4.27 10.61 -1.79
N MET A 137 -4.84 9.66 -2.52
CA MET A 137 -4.55 8.22 -2.37
C MET A 137 -3.74 7.70 -3.58
N ASN A 138 -2.76 8.49 -4.03
CA ASN A 138 -2.10 8.29 -5.32
C ASN A 138 -0.75 7.59 -5.22
N HIS A 139 -0.58 6.65 -4.28
CA HIS A 139 0.68 5.95 -4.13
C HIS A 139 0.55 4.44 -4.35
N ASP A 140 -0.63 3.96 -4.70
CA ASP A 140 -0.82 2.56 -5.05
C ASP A 140 -0.24 2.25 -6.43
N GLU A 141 -0.31 3.18 -7.39
CA GLU A 141 0.28 3.01 -8.71
C GLU A 141 1.79 2.78 -8.65
N PRO A 142 2.60 3.69 -8.06
CA PRO A 142 4.04 3.47 -8.00
C PRO A 142 4.42 2.29 -7.10
N TRP A 143 3.62 1.96 -6.12
CA TRP A 143 3.81 0.76 -5.30
C TRP A 143 3.56 -0.53 -6.09
N ILE A 144 2.50 -0.59 -6.93
CA ILE A 144 2.25 -1.71 -7.84
C ILE A 144 3.44 -1.89 -8.80
N MET A 145 3.97 -0.79 -9.33
CA MET A 145 5.14 -0.85 -10.21
C MET A 145 6.37 -1.35 -9.46
N TYR A 146 6.56 -0.96 -8.21
CA TYR A 146 7.62 -1.47 -7.34
C TYR A 146 7.49 -2.97 -7.09
N LEU A 147 6.32 -3.45 -6.70
CA LEU A 147 6.07 -4.88 -6.47
C LEU A 147 6.28 -5.75 -7.73
N ASN A 148 6.17 -5.14 -8.91
CA ASN A 148 6.45 -5.76 -10.21
C ASN A 148 7.90 -5.57 -10.69
N GLY A 149 8.79 -5.03 -9.86
CA GLY A 149 10.20 -4.81 -10.17
C GLY A 149 10.47 -3.70 -11.18
N LYS A 150 9.51 -2.82 -11.45
CA LYS A 150 9.61 -1.74 -12.46
C LYS A 150 9.92 -0.36 -11.87
N ASN A 151 9.86 -0.20 -10.57
CA ASN A 151 10.11 1.07 -9.88
C ASN A 151 10.95 0.84 -8.61
N PRO A 152 12.23 0.44 -8.73
CA PRO A 152 13.05 0.03 -7.59
C PRO A 152 13.27 1.17 -6.57
N ASP A 153 13.24 2.41 -7.02
CA ASP A 153 13.49 3.59 -6.18
C ASP A 153 12.24 4.10 -5.44
N TYR A 154 11.09 3.44 -5.65
CA TYR A 154 9.82 3.85 -5.04
C TYR A 154 9.89 4.01 -3.51
N PRO A 155 10.47 3.07 -2.73
CA PRO A 155 10.50 3.18 -1.28
C PRO A 155 11.18 4.46 -0.79
N GLU A 156 12.31 4.83 -1.40
CA GLU A 156 13.05 6.06 -1.06
C GLU A 156 12.28 7.31 -1.47
N GLN A 157 11.74 7.35 -2.68
CA GLN A 157 10.93 8.46 -3.19
C GLN A 157 9.70 8.69 -2.31
N MET A 158 9.01 7.60 -1.92
CA MET A 158 7.80 7.67 -1.11
C MET A 158 8.08 8.16 0.31
N LEU A 159 9.13 7.65 0.96
CA LEU A 159 9.55 8.11 2.28
C LEU A 159 10.02 9.56 2.24
N GLY A 160 10.72 9.97 1.18
CA GLY A 160 11.12 11.36 0.95
C GLY A 160 9.91 12.29 0.82
N ALA A 161 8.89 11.90 0.04
CA ALA A 161 7.65 12.64 -0.12
C ALA A 161 6.87 12.76 1.20
N ALA A 162 6.74 11.66 1.95
CA ALA A 162 6.09 11.65 3.26
C ALA A 162 6.83 12.55 4.28
N TYR A 163 8.16 12.50 4.30
CA TYR A 163 8.97 13.37 5.18
C TYR A 163 8.84 14.85 4.81
N ALA A 164 8.90 15.18 3.52
CA ALA A 164 8.69 16.55 3.04
C ALA A 164 7.31 17.09 3.44
N GLN A 165 6.27 16.25 3.37
CA GLN A 165 4.93 16.58 3.80
C GLN A 165 4.85 16.89 5.30
N VAL A 166 5.46 16.05 6.14
CA VAL A 166 5.54 16.31 7.60
C VAL A 166 6.22 17.64 7.88
N CYS A 167 7.37 17.91 7.25
CA CYS A 167 8.10 19.16 7.43
C CYS A 167 7.26 20.37 7.00
N HIS A 168 6.59 20.27 5.86
CA HIS A 168 5.74 21.34 5.36
C HIS A 168 4.58 21.66 6.32
N ARG A 169 3.86 20.63 6.77
CA ARG A 169 2.73 20.79 7.69
C ARG A 169 3.15 21.30 9.08
N LEU A 170 4.29 20.85 9.58
CA LEU A 170 4.86 21.41 10.82
C LEU A 170 5.22 22.89 10.68
N ALA A 171 5.72 23.31 9.53
CA ALA A 171 5.98 24.71 9.25
C ALA A 171 4.66 25.53 9.21
N GLN A 172 3.63 25.01 8.58
CA GLN A 172 2.29 25.62 8.59
C GLN A 172 1.73 25.76 9.99
N ILE A 173 1.79 24.70 10.83
CA ILE A 173 1.32 24.74 12.23
C ILE A 173 2.07 25.80 13.04
N ARG A 174 3.38 25.93 12.84
CA ARG A 174 4.19 26.95 13.54
C ARG A 174 3.91 28.37 13.09
N ALA A 175 3.46 28.55 11.86
CA ALA A 175 3.12 29.86 11.31
C ALA A 175 1.62 30.23 11.51
N ASP A 176 0.81 29.29 11.99
CA ASP A 176 -0.61 29.50 12.19
C ASP A 176 -0.84 30.34 13.46
N ASP A 177 -1.35 31.54 13.28
CA ASP A 177 -1.77 32.49 14.31
C ASP A 177 -3.30 32.65 14.37
N SER A 178 -4.05 31.76 13.73
CA SER A 178 -5.50 31.83 13.65
C SER A 178 -6.15 31.67 15.01
N ASP A 179 -7.14 32.53 15.27
CA ASP A 179 -8.03 32.38 16.45
C ASP A 179 -9.04 31.24 16.19
N LEU A 180 -8.87 30.15 16.89
CA LEU A 180 -9.74 28.97 16.79
C LEU A 180 -11.20 29.26 17.15
N ALA A 181 -11.45 30.32 17.93
CA ALA A 181 -12.83 30.68 18.32
C ALA A 181 -13.59 31.44 17.21
N SER A 182 -12.88 32.10 16.31
CA SER A 182 -13.49 33.02 15.34
C SER A 182 -13.47 32.57 13.88
N GLY A 183 -12.67 31.58 13.49
CA GLY A 183 -12.49 31.33 12.05
C GLY A 183 -12.03 29.97 11.61
N ALA A 184 -11.67 29.07 12.51
CA ALA A 184 -11.20 27.75 12.11
C ALA A 184 -12.36 26.88 11.60
N HIS A 185 -12.33 26.56 10.31
CA HIS A 185 -13.26 25.56 9.80
C HIS A 185 -12.60 24.16 9.81
N ILE A 186 -13.43 23.14 9.82
CA ILE A 186 -13.02 21.73 9.96
C ILE A 186 -11.96 21.29 8.94
N HIS A 187 -11.91 21.90 7.76
CA HIS A 187 -10.95 21.56 6.72
C HIS A 187 -9.52 22.00 7.03
N LEU A 188 -9.31 23.01 7.90
CA LEU A 188 -7.98 23.42 8.31
C LEU A 188 -7.21 22.27 8.96
N TRP A 189 -7.85 21.50 9.83
CA TRP A 189 -7.27 20.35 10.50
C TRP A 189 -6.77 19.28 9.54
N GLN A 190 -7.45 19.12 8.42
CA GLN A 190 -7.07 18.14 7.39
C GLN A 190 -5.84 18.61 6.60
N GLN A 191 -5.72 19.92 6.40
CA GLN A 191 -4.62 20.52 5.65
C GLN A 191 -3.32 20.57 6.44
N ILE A 192 -3.40 20.80 7.75
CA ILE A 192 -2.21 21.00 8.61
C ILE A 192 -1.83 19.77 9.45
N GLN A 193 -2.60 18.70 9.44
CA GLN A 193 -2.26 17.48 10.18
C GLN A 193 -0.93 16.89 9.68
N PRO A 194 0.11 16.74 10.54
CA PRO A 194 1.43 16.30 10.07
C PRO A 194 1.59 14.79 10.00
N ILE A 195 0.60 14.02 10.45
CA ILE A 195 0.69 12.55 10.49
C ILE A 195 0.49 11.99 9.08
N THR A 196 1.50 11.28 8.59
CA THR A 196 1.50 10.55 7.32
C THR A 196 2.02 9.14 7.60
N THR A 197 1.12 8.19 7.84
CA THR A 197 1.47 6.80 8.17
C THR A 197 1.31 5.85 6.99
N GLU A 198 0.62 6.27 5.96
CA GLU A 198 0.22 5.46 4.80
C GLU A 198 1.43 4.83 4.11
N ALA A 199 2.47 5.62 3.86
CA ALA A 199 3.71 5.15 3.25
C ALA A 199 4.41 4.07 4.10
N LEU A 200 4.50 4.31 5.41
CA LEU A 200 5.16 3.37 6.33
C LEU A 200 4.38 2.06 6.41
N VAL A 201 3.05 2.12 6.50
CA VAL A 201 2.20 0.94 6.56
C VAL A 201 2.28 0.15 5.26
N GLN A 202 2.19 0.81 4.12
CA GLN A 202 2.30 0.18 2.80
C GLN A 202 3.65 -0.53 2.62
N LEU A 203 4.76 0.16 2.91
CA LEU A 203 6.10 -0.36 2.71
C LEU A 203 6.48 -1.45 3.73
N THR A 204 6.10 -1.27 5.00
CA THR A 204 6.54 -2.19 6.05
C THR A 204 5.61 -3.39 6.23
N GLN A 205 4.32 -3.23 5.99
CA GLN A 205 3.32 -4.26 6.26
C GLN A 205 2.75 -4.91 4.99
N GLY A 206 3.03 -4.33 3.80
CA GLY A 206 2.60 -4.89 2.53
C GLY A 206 1.08 -4.88 2.35
N CYS A 207 0.49 -3.70 2.39
CA CYS A 207 -0.94 -3.51 2.11
C CYS A 207 -1.16 -2.30 1.21
N PRO A 208 -2.25 -2.27 0.42
CA PRO A 208 -2.68 -1.06 -0.27
C PRO A 208 -2.91 0.08 0.72
N GLN A 209 -2.88 1.29 0.24
CA GLN A 209 -3.29 2.43 1.07
C GLN A 209 -4.72 2.25 1.56
N VAL A 210 -4.96 2.68 2.80
CA VAL A 210 -6.30 2.62 3.39
C VAL A 210 -7.22 3.55 2.62
N ILE A 211 -8.36 3.04 2.19
CA ILE A 211 -9.38 3.84 1.53
C ILE A 211 -9.81 4.96 2.49
N TYR A 212 -9.91 6.17 1.99
CA TYR A 212 -10.13 7.42 2.74
C TYR A 212 -11.12 7.35 3.91
N TYR A 213 -12.16 6.55 3.82
CA TYR A 213 -13.20 6.46 4.85
C TYR A 213 -13.01 5.31 5.85
N GLY A 214 -11.79 4.91 6.10
CA GLY A 214 -11.48 3.94 7.14
C GLY A 214 -11.60 2.49 6.69
N GLY A 215 -11.12 2.19 5.49
CA GLY A 215 -10.98 0.81 5.03
C GLY A 215 -10.20 -0.04 6.03
N MET A 216 -10.49 -1.33 6.05
CA MET A 216 -9.78 -2.24 6.93
C MET A 216 -8.32 -2.38 6.50
N LEU A 217 -7.42 -2.40 7.46
CA LEU A 217 -6.01 -2.66 7.23
C LEU A 217 -5.80 -4.15 6.95
N ASN A 218 -5.73 -4.52 5.67
CA ASN A 218 -5.42 -5.87 5.22
C ASN A 218 -3.91 -6.05 5.04
N ALA A 219 -3.16 -5.95 6.15
CA ALA A 219 -1.72 -6.07 6.16
C ALA A 219 -1.28 -7.52 5.95
N ARG A 220 -0.22 -7.72 5.16
CA ARG A 220 0.42 -9.03 5.01
C ARG A 220 1.19 -9.44 6.24
N LEU A 221 1.89 -8.49 6.84
CA LEU A 221 2.76 -8.69 7.98
C LEU A 221 2.46 -7.64 9.06
N ARG A 222 2.67 -8.02 10.31
CA ARG A 222 2.66 -7.12 11.46
C ARG A 222 3.84 -7.45 12.36
N TYR A 223 4.36 -6.46 13.07
CA TYR A 223 5.56 -6.60 13.89
C TYR A 223 5.29 -6.30 15.34
N TYR A 224 6.08 -6.95 16.21
CA TYR A 224 6.11 -6.66 17.63
C TYR A 224 7.56 -6.65 18.12
N ASP A 225 7.87 -5.66 18.96
CA ASP A 225 9.11 -5.59 19.70
C ASP A 225 9.06 -6.65 20.81
N ASP A 226 9.84 -7.72 20.64
CA ASP A 226 9.84 -8.86 21.55
C ASP A 226 10.39 -8.50 22.93
N HIS A 227 11.34 -7.57 23.01
CA HIS A 227 11.95 -7.14 24.26
C HIS A 227 11.02 -6.22 25.07
N ARG A 228 10.35 -5.27 24.41
CA ARG A 228 9.47 -4.31 25.08
C ARG A 228 8.01 -4.77 25.15
N HIS A 229 7.69 -5.91 24.59
CA HIS A 229 6.33 -6.49 24.54
C HIS A 229 5.28 -5.50 23.99
N ARG A 230 5.62 -4.74 22.92
CA ARG A 230 4.75 -3.74 22.32
C ARG A 230 4.60 -3.94 20.81
N PRO A 231 3.50 -3.45 20.18
CA PRO A 231 3.38 -3.40 18.73
C PRO A 231 4.45 -2.49 18.10
N GLY A 232 4.88 -2.86 16.90
CA GLY A 232 5.84 -2.13 16.09
C GLY A 232 7.22 -2.80 16.07
N LEU A 233 8.08 -2.28 15.22
CA LEU A 233 9.47 -2.72 15.10
C LEU A 233 10.28 -2.28 16.34
N PRO A 234 11.29 -3.08 16.76
CA PRO A 234 12.27 -2.63 17.75
C PRO A 234 13.03 -1.38 17.27
N ASP A 235 13.50 -0.57 18.23
CA ASP A 235 14.29 0.61 17.92
C ASP A 235 15.54 0.24 17.11
N GLY A 236 15.83 1.04 16.08
CA GLY A 236 16.95 0.82 15.17
C GLY A 236 16.77 -0.36 14.22
N THR A 237 15.54 -0.80 14.00
CA THR A 237 15.23 -1.78 12.97
C THR A 237 14.34 -1.19 11.89
N ALA A 238 14.42 -1.76 10.69
CA ALA A 238 13.58 -1.40 9.55
C ALA A 238 13.02 -2.66 8.87
N ALA A 239 11.91 -2.50 8.17
CA ALA A 239 11.29 -3.54 7.37
C ALA A 239 10.83 -2.98 6.03
N LEU A 240 10.99 -3.76 4.97
CA LEU A 240 10.52 -3.43 3.63
C LEU A 240 9.93 -4.67 2.98
N VAL A 241 8.62 -4.65 2.72
CA VAL A 241 7.94 -5.69 1.92
C VAL A 241 8.18 -5.39 0.45
N ASP A 242 8.86 -6.30 -0.23
CA ASP A 242 9.25 -6.13 -1.64
C ASP A 242 8.53 -7.08 -2.60
N THR A 243 7.85 -8.08 -2.08
CA THR A 243 7.14 -9.07 -2.90
C THR A 243 5.82 -9.44 -2.25
N ILE A 244 4.75 -9.34 -3.04
CA ILE A 244 3.43 -9.86 -2.70
C ILE A 244 2.93 -10.65 -3.89
N LYS A 245 2.66 -11.94 -3.67
CA LYS A 245 2.10 -12.88 -4.64
C LYS A 245 1.09 -13.79 -3.94
N PRO A 246 0.21 -14.46 -4.68
CA PRO A 246 -0.69 -15.43 -4.08
C PRO A 246 0.05 -16.41 -3.15
N GLY A 247 -0.37 -16.45 -1.88
CA GLY A 247 0.23 -17.32 -0.87
C GLY A 247 1.70 -17.03 -0.50
N ARG A 248 2.26 -15.89 -0.93
CA ARG A 248 3.67 -15.58 -0.71
C ARG A 248 3.91 -14.10 -0.42
N THR A 249 4.74 -13.81 0.59
CA THR A 249 5.16 -12.45 0.93
C THR A 249 6.64 -12.46 1.30
N ALA A 250 7.43 -11.56 0.70
CA ALA A 250 8.81 -11.39 1.09
C ALA A 250 9.06 -10.02 1.71
N VAL A 251 9.93 -10.01 2.74
CA VAL A 251 10.31 -8.83 3.50
C VAL A 251 11.80 -8.80 3.76
N THR A 252 12.39 -7.65 3.59
CA THR A 252 13.75 -7.36 4.04
C THR A 252 13.68 -6.72 5.42
N LEU A 253 14.35 -7.33 6.40
CA LEU A 253 14.52 -6.82 7.76
C LEU A 253 15.96 -6.34 7.96
N VAL A 254 16.12 -5.19 8.62
CA VAL A 254 17.42 -4.57 8.87
C VAL A 254 17.56 -4.25 10.35
N ASN A 255 18.68 -4.62 10.96
CA ASN A 255 19.11 -4.12 12.26
C ASN A 255 20.23 -3.11 12.06
N LEU A 256 19.94 -1.82 12.30
CA LEU A 256 20.87 -0.72 12.16
C LEU A 256 21.78 -0.55 13.39
N ASN A 257 21.51 -1.25 14.49
CA ASN A 257 22.35 -1.16 15.68
C ASN A 257 23.68 -1.89 15.43
N PRO A 258 24.82 -1.23 15.63
CA PRO A 258 26.12 -1.83 15.32
C PRO A 258 26.63 -2.84 16.36
N SER A 259 26.05 -2.88 17.54
CA SER A 259 26.57 -3.67 18.69
C SER A 259 25.54 -4.59 19.33
N GLU A 260 24.27 -4.37 19.14
CA GLU A 260 23.21 -5.14 19.82
C GLU A 260 22.32 -5.88 18.84
N SER A 261 22.00 -7.13 19.18
CA SER A 261 20.97 -7.89 18.48
C SER A 261 19.58 -7.32 18.75
N ARG A 262 18.67 -7.47 17.80
CA ARG A 262 17.26 -7.12 17.95
C ARG A 262 16.39 -8.35 17.70
N SER A 263 15.39 -8.53 18.56
CA SER A 263 14.40 -9.59 18.40
C SER A 263 13.07 -9.00 17.98
N VAL A 264 12.55 -9.44 16.84
CA VAL A 264 11.27 -9.01 16.30
C VAL A 264 10.36 -10.23 16.12
N ILE A 265 9.11 -10.11 16.56
CA ILE A 265 8.07 -11.07 16.23
C ILE A 265 7.38 -10.58 14.96
N VAL A 266 7.41 -11.41 13.93
CA VAL A 266 6.67 -11.17 12.67
C VAL A 266 5.39 -11.99 12.72
N GLN A 267 4.25 -11.35 12.50
CA GLN A 267 2.92 -11.96 12.51
C GLN A 267 2.37 -12.00 11.07
N ALA A 268 1.75 -13.09 10.72
CA ALA A 268 1.08 -13.31 9.45
C ALA A 268 -0.32 -12.66 9.47
N GLY A 269 -0.43 -11.50 8.82
CA GLY A 269 -1.65 -10.71 8.81
C GLY A 269 -1.77 -9.70 9.94
N GLY A 270 -2.64 -8.70 9.77
CA GLY A 270 -2.89 -7.65 10.76
C GLY A 270 -3.49 -8.18 12.07
N LEU A 271 -4.31 -9.24 11.97
CA LEU A 271 -5.05 -9.86 13.06
C LEU A 271 -4.63 -11.33 13.33
N ALA A 272 -3.48 -11.77 12.81
CA ALA A 272 -3.02 -13.17 12.81
C ALA A 272 -4.01 -14.11 12.06
N GLU A 273 -4.66 -13.60 11.03
CA GLU A 273 -5.62 -14.32 10.20
C GLU A 273 -4.96 -15.25 9.18
N HIS A 274 -3.65 -15.15 9.02
CA HIS A 274 -2.84 -15.99 8.13
C HIS A 274 -1.90 -16.88 8.94
N ARG A 275 -1.25 -17.84 8.26
CA ARG A 275 -0.25 -18.74 8.86
C ARG A 275 0.95 -18.83 7.92
N PHE A 276 2.13 -18.66 8.46
CA PHE A 276 3.39 -18.99 7.78
C PHE A 276 3.55 -20.51 7.71
N ASN A 277 3.80 -21.04 6.53
CA ASN A 277 4.16 -22.44 6.32
C ASN A 277 5.67 -22.61 6.42
N THR A 278 6.40 -21.81 5.64
CA THR A 278 7.86 -21.81 5.59
C THR A 278 8.40 -20.40 5.54
N ALA A 279 9.68 -20.24 5.92
CA ALA A 279 10.50 -19.08 5.59
C ALA A 279 11.78 -19.53 4.90
N SER A 280 12.08 -18.90 3.76
CA SER A 280 13.35 -19.10 3.05
C SER A 280 14.18 -17.83 3.12
N TYR A 281 15.50 -17.99 3.26
CA TYR A 281 16.46 -16.88 3.28
C TYR A 281 17.83 -17.34 2.81
N ASP A 282 18.62 -16.42 2.29
CA ASP A 282 19.96 -16.67 1.82
C ASP A 282 21.00 -16.29 2.86
N THR A 283 22.01 -17.13 3.01
CA THR A 283 23.24 -16.80 3.72
C THR A 283 24.40 -16.80 2.75
N SER A 284 25.34 -15.88 2.93
CA SER A 284 26.58 -15.87 2.16
C SER A 284 27.72 -16.32 3.06
N THR A 285 28.46 -17.31 2.60
CA THR A 285 29.77 -17.62 3.15
C THR A 285 30.83 -17.12 2.17
N THR A 286 31.69 -16.22 2.60
CA THR A 286 32.96 -15.99 1.91
C THR A 286 33.91 -17.08 2.41
N PRO A 287 34.34 -18.02 1.56
CA PRO A 287 35.54 -18.77 1.93
C PRO A 287 36.63 -17.73 2.16
N TYR A 288 37.29 -17.77 3.33
CA TYR A 288 38.44 -16.92 3.61
C TYR A 288 39.43 -17.11 2.48
N PRO A 289 39.70 -16.14 1.63
CA PRO A 289 40.62 -16.33 0.55
C PRO A 289 41.98 -16.57 1.21
N GLY A 290 42.48 -17.77 1.09
CA GLY A 290 43.87 -18.02 1.44
C GLY A 290 44.71 -16.90 0.84
N ALA A 291 45.64 -16.35 1.57
CA ALA A 291 46.37 -15.09 1.46
C ALA A 291 46.94 -14.69 0.09
N THR A 292 46.21 -14.77 -0.97
CA THR A 292 46.60 -14.41 -2.33
C THR A 292 45.94 -13.13 -2.77
N GLY A 293 46.56 -12.03 -2.39
CA GLY A 293 46.24 -10.72 -2.92
C GLY A 293 45.18 -9.95 -2.12
N ALA A 294 45.61 -8.87 -1.45
CA ALA A 294 44.82 -8.02 -0.58
C ALA A 294 43.61 -7.33 -1.25
N TYR A 295 43.35 -7.52 -2.52
CA TYR A 295 42.33 -6.85 -3.29
C TYR A 295 41.47 -7.79 -4.17
N ALA A 296 41.61 -9.11 -4.06
CA ALA A 296 40.75 -10.02 -4.79
C ALA A 296 39.43 -10.20 -4.06
N SER A 297 38.34 -9.73 -4.64
CA SER A 297 37.00 -10.08 -4.22
C SER A 297 36.74 -11.56 -4.53
N ALA A 298 36.66 -12.40 -3.50
CA ALA A 298 36.17 -13.76 -3.68
C ALA A 298 34.67 -13.74 -4.03
N PRO A 299 34.20 -14.58 -4.96
CA PRO A 299 32.77 -14.72 -5.21
C PRO A 299 32.08 -15.19 -3.90
N LEU A 300 30.94 -14.59 -3.60
CA LEU A 300 30.09 -15.03 -2.49
C LEU A 300 29.48 -16.39 -2.85
N ASP A 301 29.66 -17.35 -1.97
CA ASP A 301 28.92 -18.62 -2.03
C ASP A 301 27.59 -18.45 -1.31
N ILE A 302 26.49 -18.48 -2.06
CA ILE A 302 25.15 -18.22 -1.53
C ILE A 302 24.44 -19.54 -1.29
N HIS A 303 23.98 -19.74 -0.06
CA HIS A 303 23.22 -20.90 0.36
C HIS A 303 21.81 -20.49 0.78
N THR A 304 20.79 -21.02 0.13
CA THR A 304 19.40 -20.82 0.49
C THR A 304 18.99 -21.81 1.58
N HIS A 305 18.48 -21.28 2.67
CA HIS A 305 17.93 -22.07 3.78
C HIS A 305 16.41 -21.95 3.78
N THR A 306 15.72 -23.03 4.08
CA THR A 306 14.26 -23.07 4.26
C THR A 306 13.93 -23.71 5.61
N THR A 307 13.14 -22.99 6.41
CA THR A 307 12.70 -23.44 7.73
C THR A 307 11.18 -23.56 7.76
N LYS A 308 10.68 -24.66 8.31
CA LYS A 308 9.24 -24.82 8.58
C LYS A 308 8.83 -24.00 9.79
N ILE A 309 7.72 -23.29 9.68
CA ILE A 309 7.16 -22.46 10.76
C ILE A 309 5.84 -23.06 11.24
N ASN A 310 4.84 -23.20 10.37
CA ASN A 310 3.49 -23.68 10.68
C ASN A 310 2.80 -22.94 11.83
N ASP A 311 2.99 -21.62 11.91
CA ASP A 311 2.47 -20.76 12.97
C ASP A 311 2.03 -19.41 12.40
N THR A 312 1.17 -18.70 13.11
CA THR A 312 0.76 -17.33 12.79
C THR A 312 1.82 -16.30 13.13
N ARG A 313 2.85 -16.70 13.89
CA ARG A 313 3.94 -15.82 14.32
C ARG A 313 5.28 -16.54 14.24
N VAL A 314 6.32 -15.77 13.96
CA VAL A 314 7.70 -16.22 14.00
C VAL A 314 8.58 -15.20 14.70
N ARG A 315 9.46 -15.65 15.56
CA ARG A 315 10.48 -14.82 16.21
C ARG A 315 11.75 -14.81 15.36
N ILE A 316 12.20 -13.64 14.97
CA ILE A 316 13.43 -13.42 14.22
C ILE A 316 14.41 -12.66 15.09
N VAL A 317 15.62 -13.21 15.25
CA VAL A 317 16.73 -12.53 15.94
C VAL A 317 17.67 -11.99 14.87
N LEU A 318 17.82 -10.66 14.84
CA LEU A 318 18.69 -9.95 13.93
C LEU A 318 20.00 -9.61 14.66
N PRO A 319 21.14 -10.20 14.30
CA PRO A 319 22.44 -9.78 14.83
C PRO A 319 22.71 -8.31 14.57
N PRO A 320 23.73 -7.71 15.22
CA PRO A 320 24.15 -6.34 14.94
C PRO A 320 24.47 -6.11 13.47
N ALA A 321 24.11 -4.93 12.94
CA ALA A 321 24.41 -4.50 11.57
C ALA A 321 24.02 -5.53 10.49
N THR A 322 22.89 -6.23 10.66
CA THR A 322 22.46 -7.33 9.79
C THR A 322 21.29 -6.90 8.92
N THR A 323 21.35 -7.29 7.65
CA THR A 323 20.22 -7.26 6.72
C THR A 323 19.88 -8.70 6.32
N ILE A 324 18.60 -9.05 6.37
CA ILE A 324 18.11 -10.35 5.93
C ILE A 324 16.83 -10.19 5.12
N ARG A 325 16.74 -10.86 3.98
CA ARG A 325 15.50 -10.99 3.23
C ARG A 325 14.87 -12.33 3.52
N LEU A 326 13.65 -12.30 4.00
CA LEU A 326 12.85 -13.47 4.34
C LEU A 326 11.71 -13.61 3.33
N ASP A 327 11.56 -14.79 2.78
CA ASP A 327 10.52 -15.17 1.84
C ASP A 327 9.58 -16.16 2.51
N PHE A 328 8.37 -15.72 2.79
CA PHE A 328 7.35 -16.51 3.48
C PHE A 328 6.37 -17.13 2.51
N GLU A 329 6.21 -18.45 2.57
CA GLU A 329 5.01 -19.13 2.07
C GLU A 329 3.95 -19.11 3.16
N MET A 330 2.71 -18.76 2.79
CA MET A 330 1.63 -18.55 3.76
C MET A 330 0.31 -19.14 3.28
N ASP A 331 -0.42 -19.70 4.23
CA ASP A 331 -1.86 -19.95 4.09
C ASP A 331 -2.61 -18.71 4.57
N ARG A 332 -3.52 -18.20 3.75
CA ARG A 332 -4.30 -17.01 4.09
C ARG A 332 -5.64 -17.38 4.68
N TYR A 333 -6.13 -16.56 5.62
CA TYR A 333 -7.45 -16.70 6.25
C TYR A 333 -7.70 -18.12 6.81
N VAL A 334 -6.76 -18.60 7.62
CA VAL A 334 -6.85 -19.95 8.21
C VAL A 334 -7.85 -20.07 9.35
N ASN A 335 -8.24 -18.93 9.94
CA ASN A 335 -9.24 -18.89 10.99
C ASN A 335 -10.63 -18.84 10.36
N ARG A 336 -11.35 -19.94 10.44
CA ARG A 336 -12.77 -19.97 10.04
C ARG A 336 -13.62 -19.40 11.17
N PRO A 337 -14.52 -18.47 10.90
CA PRO A 337 -15.48 -18.01 11.88
C PRO A 337 -16.30 -19.21 12.40
N ARG A 338 -16.44 -19.27 13.70
CA ARG A 338 -17.29 -20.29 14.34
C ARG A 338 -18.42 -19.56 15.04
N TYR A 339 -19.62 -19.79 14.57
CA TYR A 339 -20.82 -19.42 15.29
C TYR A 339 -21.14 -20.60 16.23
N VAL A 340 -21.01 -20.41 17.52
CA VAL A 340 -21.38 -21.42 18.52
C VAL A 340 -22.86 -21.32 18.77
#